data_510e804100874fe55df4f873c20192d8
#
_entry.id   510e804100874fe55df4f873c20192d8
#
_cell.length_a   1.000
_cell.length_b   1.000
_cell.length_c   1.000
_cell.angle_alpha   90.00
_cell.angle_beta   90.00
_cell.angle_gamma   90.00
#
_symmetry.space_group_name_H-M   'P 1'
#
loop_
_entity.id
_entity.type
_entity.pdbx_description
1 polymer ?
#
loop_
_entity_poly.entity_id
_entity_poly.type
_entity_poly.pdbx_seq_one_letter_code
_entity_poly.pdbx_strand_id
1 'polypeptide(L)'
;MEKPKADPRTSIGSRLKEFEAAEAERILGACTQCGKCYEVCPMARYSSAPAASGKDVVPGVLAVLRGERGSDAALGWIAVCTRSGVCVPACPDAVDPRMMMRLARMTALGGRGLPKQIEPQQDPDYFDRVRAFAALQLTDEELEQWTK
;
A
#
# COMPACT_ATOMS: atom_id res chain seq x y z
N MET A 1 26.98 22.49 -21.46
CA MET A 1 26.59 21.85 -20.18
C MET A 1 26.29 20.38 -20.45
N GLU A 2 27.22 19.53 -20.14
CA GLU A 2 27.09 18.09 -20.32
C GLU A 2 26.18 17.54 -19.22
N LYS A 3 25.06 16.87 -19.60
CA LYS A 3 24.18 16.21 -18.63
C LYS A 3 24.97 15.11 -17.93
N PRO A 4 24.92 15.02 -16.59
CA PRO A 4 25.59 13.95 -15.88
C PRO A 4 25.07 12.61 -16.42
N LYS A 5 25.98 11.76 -16.90
CA LYS A 5 25.65 10.39 -17.32
C LYS A 5 25.10 9.66 -16.09
N ALA A 6 23.84 9.25 -16.17
CA ALA A 6 23.26 8.40 -15.12
C ALA A 6 24.11 7.14 -14.96
N ASP A 7 24.53 6.83 -13.73
CA ASP A 7 25.27 5.62 -13.43
C ASP A 7 24.41 4.39 -13.82
N PRO A 8 24.81 3.57 -14.78
CA PRO A 8 24.02 2.41 -15.23
C PRO A 8 23.83 1.36 -14.12
N ARG A 9 24.53 1.50 -12.99
CA ARG A 9 24.39 0.62 -11.81
C ARG A 9 23.21 1.00 -10.91
N THR A 10 22.58 2.16 -11.12
CA THR A 10 21.39 2.54 -10.39
C THR A 10 20.17 1.82 -11.00
N SER A 11 19.82 0.68 -10.48
CA SER A 11 18.68 -0.10 -10.97
C SER A 11 17.38 0.69 -10.83
N ILE A 12 16.38 0.39 -11.69
CA ILE A 12 15.02 0.97 -11.58
C ILE A 12 14.47 0.78 -10.15
N GLY A 13 14.78 -0.36 -9.52
CA GLY A 13 14.36 -0.65 -8.15
C GLY A 13 14.97 0.28 -7.10
N SER A 14 16.24 0.71 -7.23
CA SER A 14 16.84 1.67 -6.29
C SER A 14 16.22 3.06 -6.43
N ARG A 15 15.99 3.53 -7.66
CA ARG A 15 15.32 4.82 -7.91
C ARG A 15 13.88 4.84 -7.39
N LEU A 16 13.16 3.71 -7.52
CA LEU A 16 11.82 3.60 -6.95
C LEU A 16 11.83 3.66 -5.43
N LYS A 17 12.77 2.98 -4.77
CA LYS A 17 12.92 3.04 -3.31
C LYS A 17 13.28 4.45 -2.82
N GLU A 18 14.15 5.15 -3.53
CA GLU A 18 14.48 6.55 -3.21
C GLU A 18 13.25 7.46 -3.34
N PHE A 19 12.48 7.31 -4.41
CA PHE A 19 11.22 8.05 -4.60
C PHE A 19 10.22 7.75 -3.49
N GLU A 20 10.00 6.48 -3.14
CA GLU A 20 9.08 6.08 -2.08
C GLU A 20 9.51 6.63 -0.72
N ALA A 21 10.81 6.63 -0.42
CA ALA A 21 11.34 7.19 0.81
C ALA A 21 11.15 8.71 0.86
N ALA A 22 11.49 9.42 -0.21
CA ALA A 22 11.32 10.86 -0.30
C ALA A 22 9.85 11.27 -0.17
N GLU A 23 8.93 10.53 -0.80
CA GLU A 23 7.50 10.80 -0.71
C GLU A 23 6.94 10.49 0.68
N ALA A 24 7.41 9.42 1.34
CA ALA A 24 7.04 9.15 2.73
C ALA A 24 7.49 10.30 3.66
N GLU A 25 8.72 10.78 3.54
CA GLU A 25 9.22 11.94 4.30
C GLU A 25 8.38 13.19 4.05
N ARG A 26 8.04 13.48 2.79
CA ARG A 26 7.18 14.61 2.44
C ARG A 26 5.82 14.53 3.13
N ILE A 27 5.20 13.34 3.11
CA ILE A 27 3.91 13.11 3.75
C ILE A 27 4.02 13.25 5.26
N LEU A 28 5.05 12.67 5.88
CA LEU A 28 5.30 12.75 7.32
C LEU A 28 5.50 14.19 7.79
N GLY A 29 6.14 15.02 6.97
CA GLY A 29 6.37 16.44 7.28
C GLY A 29 5.16 17.36 7.07
N ALA A 30 4.25 17.00 6.15
CA ALA A 30 3.13 17.86 5.78
C ALA A 30 1.80 17.49 6.48
N CYS A 31 1.60 16.23 6.87
CA CYS A 31 0.33 15.76 7.43
C CYS A 31 0.09 16.25 8.85
N THR A 32 -0.95 17.05 9.07
CA THR A 32 -1.37 17.55 10.39
C THR A 32 -2.19 16.54 11.21
N GLN A 33 -2.39 15.34 10.71
CA GLN A 33 -3.14 14.26 11.37
C GLN A 33 -4.60 14.64 11.69
N CYS A 34 -5.20 15.50 10.88
CA CYS A 34 -6.56 16.00 11.10
C CYS A 34 -7.67 14.93 11.02
N GLY A 35 -7.39 13.77 10.43
CA GLY A 35 -8.31 12.63 10.34
C GLY A 35 -9.33 12.70 9.20
N LYS A 36 -9.47 13.81 8.48
CA LYS A 36 -10.51 13.99 7.44
C LYS A 36 -10.47 12.93 6.34
N CYS A 37 -9.27 12.46 5.96
CA CYS A 37 -9.13 11.42 4.95
C CYS A 37 -9.75 10.07 5.38
N TYR A 38 -9.74 9.77 6.67
CA TYR A 38 -10.43 8.61 7.23
C TYR A 38 -11.95 8.83 7.28
N GLU A 39 -12.39 10.00 7.74
CA GLU A 39 -13.80 10.33 7.93
C GLU A 39 -14.62 10.27 6.63
N VAL A 40 -14.02 10.69 5.50
CA VAL A 40 -14.67 10.62 4.18
C VAL A 40 -14.53 9.27 3.49
N CYS A 41 -13.76 8.36 4.07
CA CYS A 41 -13.48 7.07 3.43
C CYS A 41 -14.66 6.11 3.56
N PRO A 42 -15.28 5.67 2.45
CA PRO A 42 -16.41 4.75 2.51
C PRO A 42 -16.00 3.36 3.03
N MET A 43 -14.70 3.04 2.98
CA MET A 43 -14.18 1.75 3.45
C MET A 43 -13.86 1.73 4.94
N ALA A 44 -13.80 2.89 5.62
CA ALA A 44 -13.49 2.96 7.05
C ALA A 44 -14.43 2.10 7.90
N ARG A 45 -15.71 2.06 7.57
CA ARG A 45 -16.73 1.25 8.25
C ARG A 45 -16.51 -0.27 8.13
N TYR A 46 -15.69 -0.72 7.18
CA TYR A 46 -15.36 -2.14 6.96
C TYR A 46 -13.99 -2.49 7.56
N SER A 47 -13.32 -1.54 8.21
CA SER A 47 -12.06 -1.79 8.93
C SER A 47 -12.32 -2.54 10.23
N SER A 48 -11.25 -2.99 10.86
CA SER A 48 -11.32 -3.66 12.18
C SER A 48 -11.77 -2.75 13.33
N ALA A 49 -11.78 -1.41 13.12
CA ALA A 49 -12.18 -0.42 14.13
C ALA A 49 -13.08 0.67 13.51
N PRO A 50 -14.31 0.31 13.05
CA PRO A 50 -15.18 1.23 12.31
C PRO A 50 -15.66 2.42 13.14
N ALA A 51 -15.62 2.34 14.46
CA ALA A 51 -16.01 3.40 15.39
C ALA A 51 -14.85 4.31 15.81
N ALA A 52 -13.63 4.05 15.34
CA ALA A 52 -12.47 4.89 15.66
C ALA A 52 -12.58 6.26 14.96
N SER A 53 -12.02 7.29 15.57
CA SER A 53 -11.93 8.60 14.93
C SER A 53 -10.75 8.66 13.97
N GLY A 54 -10.84 9.51 12.93
CA GLY A 54 -9.72 9.72 12.02
C GLY A 54 -8.46 10.22 12.72
N LYS A 55 -8.63 11.00 13.80
CA LYS A 55 -7.51 11.51 14.62
C LYS A 55 -6.78 10.40 15.39
N ASP A 56 -7.46 9.31 15.69
CA ASP A 56 -6.85 8.15 16.38
C ASP A 56 -6.19 7.19 15.38
N VAL A 57 -6.74 7.10 14.16
CA VAL A 57 -6.29 6.15 13.14
C VAL A 57 -5.10 6.67 12.33
N VAL A 58 -5.14 7.94 11.88
CA VAL A 58 -4.11 8.50 11.00
C VAL A 58 -2.72 8.50 11.62
N PRO A 59 -2.51 8.80 12.91
CA PRO A 59 -1.19 8.67 13.55
C PRO A 59 -0.58 7.27 13.43
N GLY A 60 -1.42 6.23 13.52
CA GLY A 60 -0.98 4.85 13.33
C GLY A 60 -0.55 4.55 11.89
N VAL A 61 -1.19 5.17 10.88
CA VAL A 61 -0.76 5.06 9.47
C VAL A 61 0.60 5.73 9.28
N LEU A 62 0.83 6.91 9.88
CA LEU A 62 2.12 7.59 9.82
C LEU A 62 3.22 6.81 10.56
N ALA A 63 2.90 6.12 11.65
CA ALA A 63 3.81 5.19 12.32
C ALA A 63 4.27 4.08 11.36
N VAL A 64 3.33 3.48 10.60
CA VAL A 64 3.68 2.50 9.56
C VAL A 64 4.61 3.09 8.50
N LEU A 65 4.40 4.35 8.07
CA LEU A 65 5.31 5.01 7.12
C LEU A 65 6.73 5.19 7.67
N ARG A 66 6.88 5.34 8.99
CA ARG A 66 8.19 5.38 9.66
C ARG A 66 8.84 4.00 9.81
N GLY A 67 8.15 2.92 9.44
CA GLY A 67 8.61 1.55 9.62
C GLY A 67 8.21 0.93 10.97
N GLU A 68 7.40 1.62 11.76
CA GLU A 68 6.83 1.10 13.00
C GLU A 68 5.62 0.19 12.70
N ARG A 69 5.16 -0.56 13.69
CA ARG A 69 4.00 -1.47 13.52
C ARG A 69 2.70 -0.71 13.17
N GLY A 70 2.49 0.44 13.75
CA GLY A 70 1.19 1.12 13.74
C GLY A 70 0.15 0.50 14.67
N SER A 71 -1.02 1.14 14.77
CA SER A 71 -2.15 0.63 15.56
C SER A 71 -2.96 -0.41 14.76
N ASP A 72 -3.68 -1.28 15.46
CA ASP A 72 -4.54 -2.28 14.82
C ASP A 72 -5.66 -1.61 13.98
N ALA A 73 -6.18 -0.46 14.43
CA ALA A 73 -7.14 0.34 13.68
C ALA A 73 -6.54 0.89 12.37
N ALA A 74 -5.30 1.37 12.41
CA ALA A 74 -4.59 1.83 11.21
C ALA A 74 -4.32 0.69 10.24
N LEU A 75 -3.85 -0.45 10.72
CA LEU A 75 -3.61 -1.64 9.90
C LEU A 75 -4.92 -2.16 9.28
N GLY A 76 -6.02 -2.15 10.02
CA GLY A 76 -7.34 -2.51 9.52
C GLY A 76 -7.80 -1.58 8.40
N TRP A 77 -7.61 -0.27 8.53
CA TRP A 77 -7.94 0.69 7.47
C TRP A 77 -7.04 0.54 6.24
N ILE A 78 -5.73 0.35 6.44
CA ILE A 78 -4.77 0.06 5.36
C ILE A 78 -5.20 -1.19 4.57
N ALA A 79 -5.65 -2.24 5.26
CA ALA A 79 -6.07 -3.49 4.64
C ALA A 79 -7.29 -3.34 3.72
N VAL A 80 -8.28 -2.54 4.13
CA VAL A 80 -9.54 -2.37 3.37
C VAL A 80 -9.47 -1.25 2.31
N CYS A 81 -8.38 -0.52 2.21
CA CYS A 81 -8.25 0.59 1.28
C CYS A 81 -8.30 0.13 -0.19
N THR A 82 -9.31 0.56 -0.92
CA THR A 82 -9.51 0.29 -2.36
C THR A 82 -8.82 1.30 -3.28
N ARG A 83 -8.15 2.30 -2.72
CA ARG A 83 -7.47 3.39 -3.45
C ARG A 83 -8.39 4.22 -4.35
N SER A 84 -9.65 4.37 -3.98
CA SER A 84 -10.66 5.13 -4.74
C SER A 84 -10.29 6.61 -4.95
N GLY A 85 -9.49 7.21 -4.05
CA GLY A 85 -9.06 8.60 -4.14
C GLY A 85 -10.03 9.62 -3.57
N VAL A 86 -11.20 9.23 -3.03
CA VAL A 86 -12.19 10.16 -2.44
C VAL A 86 -11.61 10.98 -1.27
N CYS A 87 -10.56 10.49 -0.64
CA CYS A 87 -9.85 11.19 0.44
C CYS A 87 -8.94 12.33 -0.05
N VAL A 88 -8.56 12.34 -1.33
CA VAL A 88 -7.61 13.33 -1.87
C VAL A 88 -8.15 14.76 -1.77
N PRO A 89 -9.35 15.08 -2.28
CA PRO A 89 -9.89 16.44 -2.18
C PRO A 89 -10.27 16.85 -0.75
N ALA A 90 -10.36 15.90 0.19
CA ALA A 90 -10.70 16.19 1.58
C ALA A 90 -9.48 16.60 2.42
N CYS A 91 -8.25 16.42 1.91
CA CYS A 91 -7.03 16.77 2.64
C CYS A 91 -6.77 18.28 2.60
N PRO A 92 -6.74 18.99 3.77
CA PRO A 92 -6.44 20.41 3.81
C PRO A 92 -4.95 20.72 3.63
N ASP A 93 -4.07 19.74 3.83
CA ASP A 93 -2.62 19.90 3.87
C ASP A 93 -1.94 19.62 2.53
N ALA A 94 -2.72 19.49 1.44
CA ALA A 94 -2.21 19.10 0.11
C ALA A 94 -1.36 17.81 0.10
N VAL A 95 -1.54 16.95 1.10
CA VAL A 95 -1.04 15.57 1.08
C VAL A 95 -1.94 14.77 0.14
N ASP A 96 -1.38 13.82 -0.62
CA ASP A 96 -2.19 12.80 -1.29
C ASP A 96 -2.40 11.61 -0.33
N PRO A 97 -3.58 11.51 0.34
CA PRO A 97 -3.82 10.40 1.27
C PRO A 97 -3.89 9.04 0.55
N ARG A 98 -4.20 9.00 -0.74
CA ARG A 98 -4.16 7.77 -1.53
C ARG A 98 -2.72 7.26 -1.70
N MET A 99 -1.76 8.18 -1.93
CA MET A 99 -0.34 7.84 -1.96
C MET A 99 0.14 7.42 -0.56
N MET A 100 -0.26 8.13 0.49
CA MET A 100 0.01 7.75 1.87
C MET A 100 -0.42 6.30 2.16
N MET A 101 -1.65 5.94 1.79
CA MET A 101 -2.18 4.58 1.99
C MET A 101 -1.46 3.53 1.14
N ARG A 102 -1.04 3.90 -0.08
CA ARG A 102 -0.24 3.01 -0.92
C ARG A 102 1.10 2.69 -0.27
N LEU A 103 1.84 3.70 0.17
CA LEU A 103 3.13 3.53 0.82
C LEU A 103 2.99 2.77 2.15
N ALA A 104 1.98 3.11 2.98
CA ALA A 104 1.71 2.40 4.22
C ALA A 104 1.40 0.92 3.99
N ARG A 105 0.60 0.59 2.96
CA ARG A 105 0.32 -0.80 2.60
C ARG A 105 1.57 -1.55 2.16
N MET A 106 2.41 -0.93 1.33
CA MET A 106 3.68 -1.54 0.90
C MET A 106 4.60 -1.78 2.09
N THR A 107 4.66 -0.86 3.03
CA THR A 107 5.44 -1.02 4.27
C THR A 107 4.88 -2.13 5.16
N ALA A 108 3.57 -2.13 5.41
CA ALA A 108 2.90 -3.12 6.26
C ALA A 108 2.99 -4.54 5.71
N LEU A 109 2.93 -4.70 4.38
CA LEU A 109 2.99 -5.99 3.69
C LEU A 109 4.40 -6.39 3.22
N GLY A 110 5.42 -5.58 3.52
CA GLY A 110 6.81 -5.90 3.24
C GLY A 110 7.33 -5.45 1.87
N GLY A 111 6.57 -4.67 1.09
CA GLY A 111 6.98 -4.19 -0.23
C GLY A 111 8.14 -3.18 -0.22
N ARG A 112 8.53 -2.65 0.94
CA ARG A 112 9.66 -1.71 1.11
C ARG A 112 10.92 -2.39 1.70
N GLY A 113 11.15 -3.64 1.33
CA GLY A 113 12.33 -4.40 1.77
C GLY A 113 12.17 -5.07 3.13
N LEU A 114 10.97 -5.06 3.70
CA LEU A 114 10.65 -5.88 4.87
C LEU A 114 10.18 -7.27 4.40
N PRO A 115 10.75 -8.35 4.90
CA PRO A 115 10.43 -9.70 4.47
C PRO A 115 9.09 -10.15 5.07
N LYS A 116 7.98 -9.69 4.50
CA LYS A 116 6.63 -10.08 4.93
C LYS A 116 5.78 -10.71 3.82
N GLN A 117 6.32 -10.81 2.62
CA GLN A 117 5.66 -11.58 1.57
C GLN A 117 5.91 -13.06 1.83
N ILE A 118 4.83 -13.82 1.88
CA ILE A 118 4.90 -15.27 1.89
C ILE A 118 5.33 -15.71 0.50
N GLU A 119 6.38 -16.52 0.42
CA GLU A 119 6.77 -17.15 -0.84
C GLU A 119 5.62 -17.99 -1.38
N PRO A 120 5.40 -18.05 -2.73
CA PRO A 120 4.31 -18.82 -3.29
C PRO A 120 4.24 -20.27 -2.81
N GLN A 121 5.41 -20.89 -2.55
CA GLN A 121 5.51 -22.26 -2.05
C GLN A 121 5.11 -22.42 -0.57
N GLN A 122 5.06 -21.32 0.18
CA GLN A 122 4.66 -21.32 1.59
C GLN A 122 3.17 -20.98 1.78
N ASP A 123 2.50 -20.53 0.71
CA ASP A 123 1.07 -20.25 0.71
C ASP A 123 0.32 -21.45 0.12
N PRO A 124 -0.38 -22.25 0.95
CA PRO A 124 -1.00 -23.50 0.50
C PRO A 124 -2.06 -23.28 -0.58
N ASP A 125 -2.69 -22.11 -0.61
CA ASP A 125 -3.78 -21.80 -1.54
C ASP A 125 -3.33 -20.93 -2.73
N TYR A 126 -2.03 -20.63 -2.86
CA TYR A 126 -1.54 -19.73 -3.91
C TYR A 126 -1.89 -20.23 -5.30
N PHE A 127 -1.52 -21.45 -5.62
CA PHE A 127 -1.72 -22.01 -6.95
C PHE A 127 -3.19 -22.26 -7.26
N ASP A 128 -4.01 -22.62 -6.26
CA ASP A 128 -5.45 -22.78 -6.43
C ASP A 128 -6.13 -21.45 -6.80
N ARG A 129 -5.72 -20.34 -6.15
CA ARG A 129 -6.21 -18.99 -6.50
C ARG A 129 -5.74 -18.56 -7.88
N VAL A 130 -4.49 -18.84 -8.25
CA VAL A 130 -3.96 -18.54 -9.59
C VAL A 130 -4.71 -19.32 -10.64
N ARG A 131 -4.97 -20.62 -10.41
CA ARG A 131 -5.74 -21.47 -11.32
C ARG A 131 -7.18 -21.00 -11.45
N ALA A 132 -7.84 -20.68 -10.35
CA ALA A 132 -9.20 -20.14 -10.36
C ALA A 132 -9.29 -18.82 -11.15
N PHE A 133 -8.30 -17.94 -11.02
CA PHE A 133 -8.23 -16.70 -11.80
C PHE A 133 -8.00 -16.99 -13.30
N ALA A 134 -7.10 -17.89 -13.62
CA ALA A 134 -6.81 -18.28 -15.01
C ALA A 134 -8.03 -18.91 -15.69
N ALA A 135 -8.83 -19.71 -14.97
CA ALA A 135 -10.07 -20.32 -15.46
C ALA A 135 -11.16 -19.30 -15.86
N LEU A 136 -11.03 -18.03 -15.46
CA LEU A 136 -11.93 -16.96 -15.93
C LEU A 136 -11.64 -16.52 -17.36
N GLN A 137 -10.47 -16.85 -17.91
CA GLN A 137 -9.99 -16.37 -19.21
C GLN A 137 -9.55 -17.49 -20.16
N LEU A 138 -9.21 -18.64 -19.63
CA LEU A 138 -8.72 -19.80 -20.39
C LEU A 138 -9.79 -20.89 -20.45
N THR A 139 -9.83 -21.62 -21.56
CA THR A 139 -10.61 -22.87 -21.67
C THR A 139 -9.94 -23.96 -20.82
N ASP A 140 -10.68 -25.04 -20.52
CA ASP A 140 -10.13 -26.17 -19.75
C ASP A 140 -8.89 -26.78 -20.44
N GLU A 141 -8.88 -26.87 -21.78
CA GLU A 141 -7.77 -27.38 -22.56
C GLU A 141 -6.52 -26.48 -22.48
N GLU A 142 -6.71 -25.16 -22.57
CA GLU A 142 -5.63 -24.17 -22.41
C GLU A 142 -5.10 -24.17 -20.97
N LEU A 143 -5.98 -24.32 -19.98
CA LEU A 143 -5.60 -24.36 -18.58
C LEU A 143 -4.76 -25.60 -18.25
N GLU A 144 -5.10 -26.76 -18.83
CA GLU A 144 -4.30 -27.98 -18.71
C GLU A 144 -2.91 -27.83 -19.33
N GLN A 145 -2.81 -27.16 -20.49
CA GLN A 145 -1.51 -26.88 -21.12
C GLN A 145 -0.66 -25.91 -20.31
N TRP A 146 -1.29 -24.93 -19.68
CA TRP A 146 -0.62 -23.92 -18.89
C TRP A 146 -0.10 -24.45 -17.55
N THR A 147 -0.71 -25.49 -17.00
CA THR A 147 -0.37 -26.07 -15.70
C THR A 147 0.56 -27.29 -15.77
N LYS A 148 1.04 -27.66 -16.96
CA LYS A 148 2.06 -28.69 -17.19
C LYS A 148 3.47 -28.12 -17.07
#